data_59345fa03cfc3ff91526d720e4d4301e
#
_entry.id   59345fa03cfc3ff91526d720e4d4301e
#
_cell.length_a   1.000
_cell.length_b   1.000
_cell.length_c   1.000
_cell.angle_alpha   90.00
_cell.angle_beta   90.00
_cell.angle_gamma   90.00
#
_symmetry.space_group_name_H-M   'P 1'
#
loop_
_entity.id
_entity.type
_entity.pdbx_description
1 polymer ?
#
loop_
_entity_poly.entity_id
_entity_poly.type
_entity_poly.pdbx_seq_one_letter_code
_entity_poly.pdbx_strand_id
1 'polypeptide(L)'
;TALRHNPRQPQALLHLARHSFEAGESLSARGFIQRYFEVATDTPEVLLLAFRIERVLGAKDAQATYALRLRGKFPESAEAKQLRTLTGK
;
A
#
# COMPACT_ATOMS: atom_id res chain seq x y z
N THR A 1 6.34 -8.51 -27.00
CA THR A 1 7.65 -8.30 -26.51
C THR A 1 7.69 -8.26 -25.01
N ALA A 2 8.85 -8.30 -24.51
CA ALA A 2 9.03 -8.24 -23.08
C ALA A 2 8.57 -6.91 -22.52
N LEU A 3 8.43 -5.93 -23.34
CA LEU A 3 8.04 -4.64 -22.90
C LEU A 3 6.60 -4.53 -22.57
N ARG A 4 5.83 -5.49 -23.05
CA ARG A 4 4.44 -5.38 -22.75
C ARG A 4 4.26 -5.51 -21.26
N HIS A 5 3.49 -4.63 -20.73
CA HIS A 5 3.18 -4.67 -19.33
C HIS A 5 2.32 -5.84 -19.01
N ASN A 6 2.72 -6.55 -18.01
CA ASN A 6 1.85 -7.54 -17.40
C ASN A 6 1.12 -6.84 -16.26
N PRO A 7 -0.17 -6.53 -16.41
CA PRO A 7 -0.87 -5.80 -15.36
C PRO A 7 -1.01 -6.58 -14.06
N ARG A 8 -0.61 -7.85 -14.08
CA ARG A 8 -0.63 -8.65 -12.87
C ARG A 8 0.70 -8.75 -12.18
N GLN A 9 1.74 -8.11 -12.70
CA GLN A 9 3.02 -8.12 -12.03
C GLN A 9 2.95 -7.29 -10.76
N PRO A 10 3.27 -7.88 -9.61
CA PRO A 10 3.17 -7.13 -8.34
C PRO A 10 4.03 -5.90 -8.32
N GLN A 11 5.26 -5.98 -8.82
CA GLN A 11 6.14 -4.83 -8.80
C GLN A 11 5.60 -3.68 -9.63
N ALA A 12 5.05 -4.00 -10.80
CA ALA A 12 4.48 -2.97 -11.65
C ALA A 12 3.29 -2.31 -10.97
N LEU A 13 2.46 -3.11 -10.33
CA LEU A 13 1.30 -2.57 -9.62
C LEU A 13 1.73 -1.68 -8.47
N LEU A 14 2.75 -2.08 -7.75
CA LEU A 14 3.26 -1.27 -6.65
C LEU A 14 3.82 0.06 -7.14
N HIS A 15 4.57 0.02 -8.24
CA HIS A 15 5.10 1.25 -8.83
C HIS A 15 3.97 2.17 -9.27
N LEU A 16 2.97 1.63 -9.93
CA LEU A 16 1.84 2.43 -10.37
C LEU A 16 1.10 3.04 -9.21
N ALA A 17 0.91 2.26 -8.15
CA ALA A 17 0.24 2.75 -6.96
C ALA A 17 1.01 3.90 -6.33
N ARG A 18 2.32 3.71 -6.18
CA ARG A 18 3.14 4.75 -5.58
C ARG A 18 3.15 6.01 -6.43
N HIS A 19 3.31 5.84 -7.73
CA HIS A 19 3.33 6.98 -8.64
C HIS A 19 2.02 7.74 -8.58
N SER A 20 0.90 7.02 -8.63
CA SER A 20 -0.41 7.65 -8.57
C SER A 20 -0.60 8.38 -7.24
N PHE A 21 -0.15 7.76 -6.16
CA PHE A 21 -0.27 8.38 -4.85
C PHE A 21 0.51 9.69 -4.79
N GLU A 22 1.72 9.70 -5.32
CA GLU A 22 2.56 10.89 -5.32
C GLU A 22 1.99 11.97 -6.22
N ALA A 23 1.26 11.57 -7.25
CA ALA A 23 0.63 12.53 -8.15
C ALA A 23 -0.69 13.07 -7.60
N GLY A 24 -1.10 12.63 -6.43
CA GLY A 24 -2.34 13.08 -5.83
C GLY A 24 -3.56 12.28 -6.27
N GLU A 25 -3.35 11.16 -6.97
CA GLU A 25 -4.45 10.35 -7.47
C GLU A 25 -4.66 9.16 -6.55
N SER A 26 -5.15 9.44 -5.35
CA SER A 26 -5.26 8.42 -4.32
C SER A 26 -6.25 7.32 -4.68
N LEU A 27 -7.33 7.65 -5.37
CA LEU A 27 -8.29 6.62 -5.78
C LEU A 27 -7.67 5.65 -6.78
N SER A 28 -6.90 6.16 -7.73
CA SER A 28 -6.20 5.28 -8.66
C SER A 28 -5.19 4.42 -7.93
N ALA A 29 -4.46 5.02 -6.99
CA ALA A 29 -3.50 4.29 -6.20
C ALA A 29 -4.17 3.16 -5.43
N ARG A 30 -5.35 3.43 -4.86
CA ARG A 30 -6.10 2.39 -4.16
C ARG A 30 -6.42 1.23 -5.09
N GLY A 31 -6.84 1.53 -6.32
CA GLY A 31 -7.16 0.48 -7.28
C GLY A 31 -5.97 -0.41 -7.58
N PHE A 32 -4.80 0.19 -7.76
CA PHE A 32 -3.59 -0.60 -8.01
C PHE A 32 -3.23 -1.46 -6.80
N ILE A 33 -3.39 -0.92 -5.61
CA ILE A 33 -3.09 -1.68 -4.39
C ILE A 33 -4.02 -2.87 -4.26
N GLN A 34 -5.30 -2.68 -4.56
CA GLN A 34 -6.25 -3.78 -4.49
C GLN A 34 -5.88 -4.89 -5.47
N ARG A 35 -5.45 -4.52 -6.66
CA ARG A 35 -4.99 -5.52 -7.62
C ARG A 35 -3.73 -6.22 -7.14
N TYR A 36 -2.85 -5.48 -6.49
CA TYR A 36 -1.65 -6.07 -5.93
C TYR A 36 -2.01 -7.20 -4.97
N PHE A 37 -2.98 -6.96 -4.09
CA PHE A 37 -3.37 -7.98 -3.12
C PHE A 37 -4.01 -9.19 -3.77
N GLU A 38 -4.50 -9.06 -4.99
CA GLU A 38 -5.07 -10.21 -5.70
C GLU A 38 -4.00 -11.11 -6.29
N VAL A 39 -2.82 -10.59 -6.56
CA VAL A 39 -1.79 -11.35 -7.25
C VAL A 39 -0.54 -11.58 -6.39
N ALA A 40 -0.47 -10.99 -5.23
CA ALA A 40 0.70 -11.10 -4.38
C ALA A 40 0.29 -11.10 -2.92
N THR A 41 1.23 -11.52 -2.08
CA THR A 41 0.99 -11.51 -0.65
C THR A 41 1.34 -10.15 -0.07
N ASP A 42 0.92 -9.93 1.17
CA ASP A 42 1.23 -8.68 1.85
C ASP A 42 2.73 -8.52 2.03
N THR A 43 3.21 -7.30 1.89
CA THR A 43 4.58 -6.94 2.26
C THR A 43 4.51 -5.67 3.10
N PRO A 44 5.54 -5.43 3.92
CA PRO A 44 5.50 -4.20 4.74
C PRO A 44 5.36 -2.95 3.90
N GLU A 45 6.04 -2.92 2.77
CA GLU A 45 6.02 -1.73 1.91
C GLU A 45 4.63 -1.45 1.38
N VAL A 46 3.97 -2.48 0.87
CA VAL A 46 2.65 -2.27 0.27
C VAL A 46 1.61 -1.97 1.34
N LEU A 47 1.76 -2.56 2.52
CA LEU A 47 0.82 -2.28 3.60
C LEU A 47 0.94 -0.84 4.08
N LEU A 48 2.16 -0.33 4.19
CA LEU A 48 2.33 1.05 4.58
C LEU A 48 1.78 1.99 3.51
N LEU A 49 2.05 1.70 2.25
CA LEU A 49 1.53 2.53 1.16
C LEU A 49 0.00 2.51 1.17
N ALA A 50 -0.59 1.34 1.36
CA ALA A 50 -2.04 1.23 1.40
C ALA A 50 -2.61 2.05 2.56
N PHE A 51 -1.95 1.99 3.72
CA PHE A 51 -2.37 2.80 4.86
C PHE A 51 -2.36 4.28 4.53
N ARG A 52 -1.29 4.74 3.90
CA ARG A 52 -1.16 6.16 3.58
C ARG A 52 -2.22 6.60 2.57
N ILE A 53 -2.50 5.74 1.60
CA ILE A 53 -3.53 6.05 0.61
C ILE A 53 -4.89 6.19 1.29
N GLU A 54 -5.24 5.25 2.14
CA GLU A 54 -6.52 5.31 2.82
C GLU A 54 -6.59 6.50 3.77
N ARG A 55 -5.45 6.87 4.34
CA ARG A 55 -5.41 8.04 5.22
C ARG A 55 -5.76 9.31 4.45
N VAL A 56 -5.21 9.45 3.26
CA VAL A 56 -5.53 10.60 2.42
C VAL A 56 -7.00 10.61 2.02
N LEU A 57 -7.55 9.42 1.77
CA LEU A 57 -8.95 9.30 1.38
C LEU A 57 -9.91 9.41 2.55
N GLY A 58 -9.39 9.36 3.77
CA GLY A 58 -10.23 9.48 4.96
C GLY A 58 -10.95 8.20 5.33
N ALA A 59 -10.53 7.07 4.80
CA ALA A 59 -11.18 5.79 5.09
C ALA A 59 -10.60 5.19 6.36
N LYS A 60 -11.17 5.55 7.50
CA LYS A 60 -10.59 5.17 8.79
C LYS A 60 -10.59 3.67 9.02
N ASP A 61 -11.64 2.98 8.58
CA ASP A 61 -11.71 1.53 8.75
C ASP A 61 -10.60 0.84 7.97
N ALA A 62 -10.37 1.27 6.73
CA ALA A 62 -9.32 0.69 5.92
C ALA A 62 -7.96 0.99 6.52
N GLN A 63 -7.77 2.20 7.02
CA GLN A 63 -6.51 2.56 7.68
C GLN A 63 -6.23 1.60 8.83
N ALA A 64 -7.22 1.37 9.66
CA ALA A 64 -7.05 0.48 10.81
C ALA A 64 -6.70 -0.93 10.36
N THR A 65 -7.36 -1.42 9.31
CA THR A 65 -7.11 -2.75 8.80
C THR A 65 -5.67 -2.90 8.34
N TYR A 66 -5.18 -1.96 7.55
CA TYR A 66 -3.81 -2.05 7.04
C TYR A 66 -2.80 -1.87 8.16
N ALA A 67 -3.09 -0.98 9.11
CA ALA A 67 -2.20 -0.79 10.25
C ALA A 67 -2.08 -2.07 11.07
N LEU A 68 -3.20 -2.74 11.32
CA LEU A 68 -3.18 -3.98 12.08
C LEU A 68 -2.40 -5.07 11.34
N ARG A 69 -2.60 -5.16 10.03
CA ARG A 69 -1.86 -6.15 9.26
C ARG A 69 -0.36 -5.90 9.32
N LEU A 70 0.04 -4.65 9.16
CA LEU A 70 1.45 -4.31 9.15
C LEU A 70 2.09 -4.62 10.49
N ARG A 71 1.43 -4.21 11.56
CA ARG A 71 1.97 -4.43 12.89
C ARG A 71 1.91 -5.89 13.31
N GLY A 72 0.91 -6.61 12.83
CA GLY A 72 0.75 -8.01 13.18
C GLY A 72 1.69 -8.92 12.42
N LYS A 73 1.88 -8.65 11.13
CA LYS A 73 2.69 -9.53 10.29
C LYS A 73 4.16 -9.10 10.25
N PHE A 74 4.41 -7.82 10.33
CA PHE A 74 5.77 -7.28 10.17
C PHE A 74 6.08 -6.28 11.26
N PRO A 75 6.01 -6.69 12.53
CA PRO A 75 6.14 -5.73 13.63
C PRO A 75 7.52 -5.10 13.74
N GLU A 76 8.54 -5.76 13.19
CA GLU A 76 9.89 -5.25 13.29
C GLU A 76 10.38 -4.59 12.02
N SER A 77 9.51 -4.43 11.03
CA SER A 77 9.91 -3.79 9.80
C SER A 77 10.06 -2.29 10.00
N ALA A 78 10.86 -1.67 9.12
CA ALA A 78 10.99 -0.23 9.14
C ALA A 78 9.63 0.43 8.87
N GLU A 79 8.83 -0.21 8.04
CA GLU A 79 7.51 0.31 7.71
C GLU A 79 6.60 0.32 8.93
N ALA A 80 6.66 -0.71 9.76
CA ALA A 80 5.86 -0.72 10.97
C ALA A 80 6.28 0.39 11.93
N LYS A 81 7.57 0.65 12.01
CA LYS A 81 8.07 1.74 12.82
C LYS A 81 7.62 3.09 12.28
N GLN A 82 7.65 3.24 10.97
CA GLN A 82 7.13 4.45 10.33
C GLN A 82 5.66 4.63 10.63
N LEU A 83 4.91 3.54 10.60
CA LEU A 83 3.49 3.59 10.89
C LEU A 83 3.24 4.16 12.28
N ARG A 84 4.02 3.74 13.26
CA ARG A 84 3.89 4.28 14.61
C ARG A 84 4.09 5.78 14.62
N THR A 85 5.09 6.25 13.89
CA THR A 85 5.34 7.68 13.79
C THR A 85 4.16 8.40 13.16
N LEU A 86 3.62 7.83 12.10
CA LEU A 86 2.50 8.44 11.40
C LEU A 86 1.23 8.49 12.25
N THR A 87 1.04 7.52 13.13
CA THR A 87 -0.14 7.48 13.96
C THR A 87 0.04 8.20 15.29
N GLY A 88 1.24 8.70 15.55
CA GLY A 88 1.51 9.42 16.78
C GLY A 88 1.64 8.53 17.99
N LYS A 89 1.96 7.29 17.79
CA LYS A 89 2.06 6.34 18.91
C LYS A 89 3.46 5.85 19.10
#